data_8233fe13bab62f8dcd05378203954ba9
#
_entry.id   8233fe13bab62f8dcd05378203954ba9
#
_cell.length_a   1.000
_cell.length_b   1.000
_cell.length_c   1.000
_cell.angle_alpha   90.00
_cell.angle_beta   90.00
_cell.angle_gamma   90.00
#
_symmetry.space_group_name_H-M   'P 1'
#
loop_
_entity.id
_entity.type
_entity.pdbx_description
1 polymer ?
#
loop_
_entity_poly.entity_id
_entity_poly.type
_entity_poly.pdbx_seq_one_letter_code
_entity_poly.pdbx_strand_id
1 'polypeptide(L)'
;MSDYTRTGRTADSLRDIKITPNFLPHADGSCLIECGNTKVICTASIDENVPTFLRGKEQGWVTAEYGMLPASTASRMRREAAAGKQSGRTQEIQRLIGRSLRAVVDMEKLGERQILIDCDVIQADGGTRTASITGAYVALQIAVDKLLSDGLISENPIREAVAAVSAGVVGGVPLLDLDYPEDSGCDSDVNIIMTASGKIIEIQGTAEGAPFSIEELGKLIALAHKGIAELVQHQQAALLAR
;
A
#
# COMPACT_ATOMS: atom_id res chain seq x y z
N MET A 1 9.05 -31.31 12.10
CA MET A 1 9.57 -29.93 12.13
C MET A 1 10.07 -29.66 10.74
N SER A 2 9.45 -28.78 10.00
CA SER A 2 9.92 -28.43 8.66
C SER A 2 11.05 -27.43 8.83
N ASP A 3 12.20 -27.74 8.24
CA ASP A 3 13.39 -26.88 8.29
C ASP A 3 13.35 -25.86 7.13
N TYR A 4 12.23 -25.12 6.98
CA TYR A 4 12.22 -24.06 5.98
C TYR A 4 13.24 -23.00 6.37
N THR A 5 14.17 -22.73 5.48
CA THR A 5 15.19 -21.70 5.64
C THR A 5 15.07 -20.72 4.47
N ARG A 6 14.71 -19.48 4.79
CA ARG A 6 14.67 -18.40 3.81
C ARG A 6 16.06 -18.09 3.29
N THR A 7 16.20 -17.92 1.98
CA THR A 7 17.49 -17.61 1.35
C THR A 7 17.66 -16.10 1.23
N GLY A 8 18.86 -15.60 1.58
CA GLY A 8 19.26 -14.21 1.34
C GLY A 8 18.81 -13.18 2.36
N ARG A 9 17.84 -13.48 3.25
CA ARG A 9 17.37 -12.58 4.33
C ARG A 9 16.82 -13.36 5.52
N THR A 10 16.74 -12.72 6.69
CA THR A 10 16.17 -13.34 7.89
C THR A 10 14.63 -13.38 7.82
N ALA A 11 14.02 -14.22 8.64
CA ALA A 11 12.57 -14.39 8.68
C ALA A 11 11.82 -13.08 9.00
N ASP A 12 12.45 -12.18 9.72
CA ASP A 12 11.91 -10.91 10.23
C ASP A 12 12.41 -9.67 9.46
N SER A 13 13.04 -9.84 8.29
CA SER A 13 13.53 -8.73 7.46
C SER A 13 12.61 -8.42 6.29
N LEU A 14 12.52 -7.13 5.96
CA LEU A 14 11.97 -6.67 4.70
C LEU A 14 12.90 -7.04 3.53
N ARG A 15 12.38 -7.06 2.32
CA ARG A 15 13.15 -6.95 1.08
C ARG A 15 13.80 -5.57 1.01
N ASP A 16 14.74 -5.38 0.07
CA ASP A 16 15.30 -4.05 -0.18
C ASP A 16 14.18 -3.07 -0.58
N ILE A 17 14.06 -1.98 0.17
CA ILE A 17 13.04 -0.96 -0.03
C ILE A 17 13.67 0.28 -0.65
N LYS A 18 13.10 0.71 -1.78
CA LYS A 18 13.46 1.98 -2.40
C LYS A 18 12.20 2.75 -2.79
N ILE A 19 12.13 4.01 -2.40
CA ILE A 19 11.04 4.91 -2.77
C ILE A 19 11.66 6.12 -3.47
N THR A 20 11.32 6.31 -4.74
CA THR A 20 11.76 7.45 -5.55
C THR A 20 10.60 8.43 -5.68
N PRO A 21 10.60 9.55 -4.93
CA PRO A 21 9.55 10.54 -4.99
C PRO A 21 9.62 11.35 -6.29
N ASN A 22 8.53 12.06 -6.64
CA ASN A 22 8.40 12.90 -7.84
C ASN A 22 8.74 12.15 -9.14
N PHE A 23 8.38 10.87 -9.20
CA PHE A 23 8.74 9.99 -10.32
C PHE A 23 8.05 10.40 -11.62
N LEU A 24 6.81 10.89 -11.58
CA LEU A 24 6.08 11.41 -12.73
C LEU A 24 5.87 12.93 -12.59
N PRO A 25 6.39 13.73 -13.54
CA PRO A 25 6.41 15.19 -13.39
C PRO A 25 5.05 15.87 -13.57
N HIS A 26 4.06 15.18 -14.12
CA HIS A 26 2.72 15.76 -14.36
C HIS A 26 1.70 15.44 -13.26
N ALA A 27 2.01 14.53 -12.34
CA ALA A 27 1.16 14.23 -11.21
C ALA A 27 1.35 15.28 -10.09
N ASP A 28 0.30 15.58 -9.34
CA ASP A 28 0.41 16.48 -8.17
C ASP A 28 1.25 15.87 -7.05
N GLY A 29 1.26 14.54 -6.97
CA GLY A 29 2.20 13.78 -6.17
C GLY A 29 2.49 12.44 -6.83
N SER A 30 3.72 11.94 -6.75
CA SER A 30 4.06 10.63 -7.32
C SER A 30 5.26 10.00 -6.67
N CYS A 31 5.33 8.67 -6.72
CA CYS A 31 6.55 7.93 -6.44
C CYS A 31 6.60 6.61 -7.21
N LEU A 32 7.81 6.09 -7.39
CA LEU A 32 8.04 4.68 -7.66
C LEU A 32 8.46 4.02 -6.36
N ILE A 33 7.71 3.02 -5.91
CA ILE A 33 8.10 2.15 -4.80
C ILE A 33 8.59 0.81 -5.33
N GLU A 34 9.73 0.36 -4.81
CA GLU A 34 10.36 -0.91 -5.09
C GLU A 34 10.51 -1.68 -3.76
N CYS A 35 9.94 -2.88 -3.70
CA CYS A 35 10.09 -3.80 -2.58
C CYS A 35 10.70 -5.09 -3.15
N GLY A 36 12.03 -5.20 -3.10
CA GLY A 36 12.75 -6.21 -3.87
C GLY A 36 12.42 -6.09 -5.37
N ASN A 37 11.85 -7.15 -5.94
CA ASN A 37 11.44 -7.16 -7.34
C ASN A 37 10.03 -6.61 -7.59
N THR A 38 9.22 -6.38 -6.56
CA THR A 38 7.92 -5.73 -6.72
C THR A 38 8.10 -4.24 -6.93
N LYS A 39 7.49 -3.71 -8.01
CA LYS A 39 7.58 -2.29 -8.40
C LYS A 39 6.20 -1.74 -8.71
N VAL A 40 5.86 -0.63 -8.08
CA VAL A 40 4.57 0.05 -8.26
C VAL A 40 4.80 1.54 -8.47
N ILE A 41 4.19 2.10 -9.52
CA ILE A 41 4.06 3.54 -9.68
C ILE A 41 2.81 3.96 -8.92
N CYS A 42 2.94 4.92 -8.01
CA CYS A 42 1.83 5.52 -7.29
C CYS A 42 1.75 7.00 -7.63
N THR A 43 0.56 7.46 -8.00
CA THR A 43 0.29 8.88 -8.27
C THR A 43 -0.87 9.39 -7.44
N ALA A 44 -0.88 10.70 -7.20
CA ALA A 44 -1.97 11.44 -6.60
C ALA A 44 -2.31 12.61 -7.52
N SER A 45 -3.59 12.72 -7.88
CA SER A 45 -4.13 13.83 -8.68
C SER A 45 -5.18 14.57 -7.86
N ILE A 46 -5.08 15.90 -7.82
CA ILE A 46 -6.03 16.77 -7.10
C ILE A 46 -7.16 17.14 -8.05
N ASP A 47 -8.41 16.94 -7.62
CA ASP A 47 -9.61 17.39 -8.32
C ASP A 47 -10.42 18.28 -7.38
N GLU A 48 -10.69 19.52 -7.80
CA GLU A 48 -11.47 20.51 -7.05
C GLU A 48 -12.97 20.14 -6.96
N ASN A 49 -13.39 19.05 -7.58
CA ASN A 49 -14.74 18.54 -7.48
C ASN A 49 -14.79 17.31 -6.56
N VAL A 50 -15.73 17.31 -5.62
CA VAL A 50 -16.02 16.11 -4.82
C VAL A 50 -17.10 15.26 -5.47
N PRO A 51 -17.15 13.96 -5.15
CA PRO A 51 -18.26 13.10 -5.53
C PRO A 51 -19.61 13.70 -5.13
N THR A 52 -20.65 13.45 -5.92
CA THR A 52 -21.98 14.05 -5.74
C THR A 52 -22.56 13.87 -4.34
N PHE A 53 -22.26 12.78 -3.67
CA PHE A 53 -22.76 12.48 -2.31
C PHE A 53 -22.10 13.36 -1.22
N LEU A 54 -21.01 14.10 -1.54
CA LEU A 54 -20.28 15.00 -0.62
C LEU A 54 -20.49 16.48 -0.93
N ARG A 55 -21.14 16.84 -2.04
CA ARG A 55 -21.34 18.25 -2.40
C ARG A 55 -22.09 19.01 -1.32
N GLY A 56 -21.55 20.17 -0.91
CA GLY A 56 -22.09 21.02 0.14
C GLY A 56 -21.92 20.47 1.55
N LYS A 57 -21.03 19.50 1.77
CA LYS A 57 -20.75 18.93 3.09
C LYS A 57 -19.45 19.42 3.70
N GLU A 58 -18.73 20.28 2.99
CA GLU A 58 -17.43 20.83 3.45
C GLU A 58 -16.39 19.72 3.77
N GLN A 59 -16.50 18.57 3.07
CA GLN A 59 -15.64 17.41 3.25
C GLN A 59 -15.00 17.00 1.93
N GLY A 60 -13.73 16.68 2.00
CA GLY A 60 -12.99 16.09 0.90
C GLY A 60 -13.14 14.59 0.78
N TRP A 61 -12.44 14.02 -0.20
CA TRP A 61 -12.44 12.59 -0.43
C TRP A 61 -11.07 12.11 -0.93
N VAL A 62 -10.72 10.88 -0.55
CA VAL A 62 -9.58 10.16 -1.14
C VAL A 62 -10.11 8.86 -1.70
N THR A 63 -9.88 8.63 -2.98
CA THR A 63 -10.22 7.38 -3.66
C THR A 63 -8.98 6.78 -4.31
N ALA A 64 -9.03 5.51 -4.66
CA ALA A 64 -7.90 4.84 -5.28
C ALA A 64 -8.33 3.91 -6.40
N GLU A 65 -7.52 3.87 -7.44
CA GLU A 65 -7.54 2.85 -8.48
C GLU A 65 -6.26 2.00 -8.40
N TYR A 66 -6.36 0.77 -8.88
CA TYR A 66 -5.26 -0.19 -8.89
C TYR A 66 -5.28 -0.98 -10.17
N GLY A 67 -4.13 -1.19 -10.75
CA GLY A 67 -3.99 -2.03 -11.93
C GLY A 67 -2.63 -2.72 -12.00
N MET A 68 -2.57 -3.76 -12.83
CA MET A 68 -1.33 -4.45 -13.14
C MET A 68 -1.07 -4.38 -14.64
N LEU A 69 0.16 -4.04 -15.04
CA LEU A 69 0.54 -4.08 -16.44
C LEU A 69 0.50 -5.53 -16.95
N PRO A 70 0.14 -5.76 -18.22
CA PRO A 70 0.05 -7.11 -18.78
C PRO A 70 1.32 -7.96 -18.60
N ALA A 71 2.50 -7.34 -18.63
CA ALA A 71 3.79 -8.01 -18.48
C ALA A 71 4.40 -7.83 -17.08
N SER A 72 3.61 -7.47 -16.07
CA SER A 72 4.08 -7.32 -14.69
C SER A 72 4.37 -8.67 -14.01
N THR A 73 3.82 -9.77 -14.51
CA THR A 73 4.01 -11.13 -14.05
C THR A 73 4.79 -11.98 -15.07
N ALA A 74 5.27 -13.15 -14.65
CA ALA A 74 6.03 -14.07 -15.52
C ALA A 74 5.27 -14.48 -16.79
N SER A 75 3.95 -14.54 -16.75
CA SER A 75 3.10 -14.76 -17.93
C SER A 75 2.27 -13.51 -18.20
N ARG A 76 2.11 -13.16 -19.48
CA ARG A 76 1.32 -11.99 -19.86
C ARG A 76 -0.14 -12.13 -19.44
N MET A 77 -0.61 -11.20 -18.63
CA MET A 77 -2.03 -11.10 -18.25
C MET A 77 -2.84 -10.34 -19.32
N ARG A 78 -4.14 -10.63 -19.40
CA ARG A 78 -5.05 -9.83 -20.24
C ARG A 78 -5.27 -8.46 -19.58
N ARG A 79 -5.18 -7.39 -20.39
CA ARG A 79 -5.49 -6.04 -19.90
C ARG A 79 -6.97 -5.93 -19.56
N GLU A 80 -7.30 -5.51 -18.34
CA GLU A 80 -8.70 -5.44 -17.86
C GLU A 80 -9.55 -4.46 -18.68
N ALA A 81 -8.99 -3.32 -19.10
CA ALA A 81 -9.67 -2.38 -19.97
C ALA A 81 -10.12 -3.02 -21.31
N ALA A 82 -9.32 -3.94 -21.87
CA ALA A 82 -9.68 -4.70 -23.06
C ALA A 82 -10.69 -5.82 -22.79
N ALA A 83 -10.89 -6.19 -21.53
CA ALA A 83 -11.92 -7.14 -21.10
C ALA A 83 -13.27 -6.48 -20.81
N GLY A 84 -13.32 -5.14 -20.78
CA GLY A 84 -14.51 -4.34 -20.50
C GLY A 84 -14.98 -4.34 -19.04
N LYS A 85 -14.23 -4.99 -18.13
CA LYS A 85 -14.52 -5.01 -16.69
C LYS A 85 -13.27 -5.27 -15.87
N GLN A 86 -13.22 -4.71 -14.68
CA GLN A 86 -12.20 -5.03 -13.68
C GLN A 86 -12.53 -6.36 -12.98
N SER A 87 -11.49 -7.07 -12.54
CA SER A 87 -11.63 -8.27 -11.72
C SER A 87 -12.11 -7.92 -10.30
N GLY A 88 -12.70 -8.88 -9.60
CA GLY A 88 -13.04 -8.71 -8.19
C GLY A 88 -11.82 -8.40 -7.31
N ARG A 89 -10.67 -9.00 -7.63
CA ARG A 89 -9.40 -8.73 -6.96
C ARG A 89 -8.97 -7.27 -7.12
N THR A 90 -9.01 -6.73 -8.33
CA THR A 90 -8.69 -5.33 -8.61
C THR A 90 -9.58 -4.38 -7.79
N GLN A 91 -10.90 -4.60 -7.82
CA GLN A 91 -11.87 -3.79 -7.08
C GLN A 91 -11.68 -3.89 -5.56
N GLU A 92 -11.35 -5.07 -5.04
CA GLU A 92 -11.06 -5.27 -3.62
C GLU A 92 -9.83 -4.47 -3.20
N ILE A 93 -8.72 -4.54 -3.98
CA ILE A 93 -7.49 -3.82 -3.68
C ILE A 93 -7.68 -2.30 -3.77
N GLN A 94 -8.41 -1.79 -4.76
CA GLN A 94 -8.77 -0.37 -4.86
C GLN A 94 -9.46 0.13 -3.59
N ARG A 95 -10.45 -0.63 -3.10
CA ARG A 95 -11.17 -0.30 -1.88
C ARG A 95 -10.28 -0.34 -0.64
N LEU A 96 -9.36 -1.30 -0.58
CA LEU A 96 -8.38 -1.44 0.49
C LEU A 96 -7.45 -0.23 0.54
N ILE A 97 -6.84 0.16 -0.57
CA ILE A 97 -5.94 1.34 -0.66
C ILE A 97 -6.70 2.60 -0.23
N GLY A 98 -7.86 2.87 -0.84
CA GLY A 98 -8.65 4.05 -0.53
C GLY A 98 -9.06 4.13 0.94
N ARG A 99 -9.50 3.01 1.53
CA ARG A 99 -9.87 2.94 2.95
C ARG A 99 -8.68 3.17 3.87
N SER A 100 -7.52 2.59 3.55
CA SER A 100 -6.30 2.75 4.33
C SER A 100 -5.84 4.21 4.38
N LEU A 101 -5.88 4.92 3.26
CA LEU A 101 -5.51 6.33 3.18
C LEU A 101 -6.54 7.22 3.90
N ARG A 102 -7.84 6.96 3.73
CA ARG A 102 -8.89 7.70 4.44
C ARG A 102 -8.81 7.58 5.95
N ALA A 103 -8.30 6.48 6.48
CA ALA A 103 -8.15 6.30 7.93
C ALA A 103 -7.15 7.29 8.56
N VAL A 104 -6.23 7.83 7.77
CA VAL A 104 -5.19 8.75 8.25
C VAL A 104 -5.37 10.19 7.76
N VAL A 105 -6.42 10.49 7.01
CA VAL A 105 -6.72 11.84 6.49
C VAL A 105 -7.93 12.44 7.20
N ASP A 106 -7.83 13.70 7.56
CA ASP A 106 -8.93 14.54 8.02
C ASP A 106 -9.65 15.13 6.83
N MET A 107 -10.84 14.62 6.52
CA MET A 107 -11.60 15.03 5.33
C MET A 107 -12.16 16.45 5.41
N GLU A 108 -12.39 16.96 6.63
CA GLU A 108 -12.84 18.35 6.81
C GLU A 108 -11.70 19.33 6.52
N LYS A 109 -10.49 19.04 7.01
CA LYS A 109 -9.29 19.84 6.71
C LYS A 109 -8.89 19.78 5.24
N LEU A 110 -9.17 18.68 4.55
CA LEU A 110 -8.97 18.57 3.10
C LEU A 110 -9.91 19.50 2.34
N GLY A 111 -11.12 19.76 2.87
CA GLY A 111 -12.13 20.60 2.24
C GLY A 111 -12.75 19.97 0.99
N GLU A 112 -13.71 20.66 0.34
CA GLU A 112 -14.43 20.12 -0.83
C GLU A 112 -13.52 19.96 -2.06
N ARG A 113 -12.64 18.97 -2.01
CA ARG A 113 -11.84 18.45 -3.13
C ARG A 113 -11.61 16.99 -2.97
N GLN A 114 -11.23 16.29 -4.03
CA GLN A 114 -10.83 14.90 -3.93
C GLN A 114 -9.38 14.71 -4.39
N ILE A 115 -8.74 13.69 -3.82
CA ILE A 115 -7.44 13.20 -4.29
C ILE A 115 -7.67 11.81 -4.85
N LEU A 116 -7.35 11.66 -6.14
CA LEU A 116 -7.42 10.41 -6.89
C LEU A 116 -6.03 9.77 -6.84
N ILE A 117 -5.97 8.58 -6.30
CA ILE A 117 -4.73 7.79 -6.21
C ILE A 117 -4.77 6.72 -7.28
N ASP A 118 -3.71 6.61 -8.07
CA ASP A 118 -3.54 5.53 -9.03
C ASP A 118 -2.32 4.72 -8.65
N CYS A 119 -2.46 3.39 -8.62
CA CYS A 119 -1.39 2.45 -8.31
C CYS A 119 -1.25 1.45 -9.46
N ASP A 120 -0.18 1.60 -10.25
CA ASP A 120 0.12 0.75 -11.39
C ASP A 120 1.30 -0.16 -11.10
N VAL A 121 1.02 -1.46 -10.97
CA VAL A 121 2.07 -2.47 -10.79
C VAL A 121 2.78 -2.72 -12.11
N ILE A 122 4.05 -2.35 -12.17
CA ILE A 122 4.89 -2.55 -13.35
C ILE A 122 5.67 -3.87 -13.29
N GLN A 123 5.94 -4.37 -12.07
CA GLN A 123 6.54 -5.68 -11.83
C GLN A 123 6.00 -6.25 -10.50
N ALA A 124 5.57 -7.50 -10.52
CA ALA A 124 4.97 -8.18 -9.38
C ALA A 124 5.84 -9.35 -8.93
N ASP A 125 6.18 -9.36 -7.64
CA ASP A 125 6.92 -10.43 -6.95
C ASP A 125 6.46 -10.51 -5.48
N GLY A 126 5.16 -10.78 -5.25
CA GLY A 126 4.52 -10.74 -3.94
C GLY A 126 4.30 -9.33 -3.39
N GLY A 127 3.32 -9.15 -2.52
CA GLY A 127 3.07 -7.91 -1.78
C GLY A 127 2.68 -6.69 -2.63
N THR A 128 2.06 -6.85 -3.80
CA THR A 128 1.71 -5.70 -4.67
C THR A 128 0.71 -4.75 -4.02
N ARG A 129 -0.30 -5.25 -3.29
CA ARG A 129 -1.28 -4.42 -2.58
C ARG A 129 -0.65 -3.64 -1.42
N THR A 130 0.26 -4.25 -0.68
CA THR A 130 0.94 -3.62 0.45
C THR A 130 1.94 -2.56 -0.01
N ALA A 131 2.70 -2.83 -1.07
CA ALA A 131 3.56 -1.84 -1.73
C ALA A 131 2.74 -0.66 -2.27
N SER A 132 1.56 -0.92 -2.88
CA SER A 132 0.65 0.12 -3.36
C SER A 132 0.19 1.05 -2.22
N ILE A 133 -0.24 0.52 -1.07
CA ILE A 133 -0.65 1.35 0.07
C ILE A 133 0.52 2.19 0.57
N THR A 134 1.70 1.58 0.72
CA THR A 134 2.90 2.24 1.23
C THR A 134 3.39 3.35 0.29
N GLY A 135 3.38 3.12 -1.02
CA GLY A 135 3.74 4.13 -2.02
C GLY A 135 2.67 5.20 -2.20
N ALA A 136 1.38 4.81 -2.18
CA ALA A 136 0.26 5.72 -2.27
C ALA A 136 0.25 6.79 -1.17
N TYR A 137 0.65 6.42 0.05
CA TYR A 137 0.84 7.41 1.11
C TYR A 137 1.88 8.47 0.75
N VAL A 138 3.01 8.09 0.16
CA VAL A 138 4.05 9.05 -0.26
C VAL A 138 3.52 9.98 -1.35
N ALA A 139 2.84 9.45 -2.36
CA ALA A 139 2.23 10.26 -3.40
C ALA A 139 1.17 11.22 -2.84
N LEU A 140 0.33 10.73 -1.92
CA LEU A 140 -0.67 11.54 -1.22
C LEU A 140 -0.04 12.68 -0.42
N GLN A 141 1.03 12.41 0.36
CA GLN A 141 1.71 13.44 1.15
C GLN A 141 2.31 14.53 0.24
N ILE A 142 2.91 14.15 -0.89
CA ILE A 142 3.45 15.12 -1.86
C ILE A 142 2.34 16.01 -2.42
N ALA A 143 1.18 15.45 -2.79
CA ALA A 143 0.04 16.23 -3.27
C ALA A 143 -0.53 17.16 -2.19
N VAL A 144 -0.60 16.70 -0.95
CA VAL A 144 -1.03 17.54 0.19
C VAL A 144 -0.06 18.69 0.45
N ASP A 145 1.25 18.43 0.37
CA ASP A 145 2.26 19.49 0.55
C ASP A 145 2.19 20.54 -0.57
N LYS A 146 1.82 20.11 -1.80
CA LYS A 146 1.51 21.05 -2.89
C LYS A 146 0.30 21.91 -2.55
N LEU A 147 -0.80 21.32 -2.06
CA LEU A 147 -1.98 22.10 -1.63
C LEU A 147 -1.65 23.13 -0.54
N LEU A 148 -0.77 22.76 0.40
CA LEU A 148 -0.29 23.69 1.44
C LEU A 148 0.58 24.80 0.85
N SER A 149 1.51 24.47 -0.04
CA SER A 149 2.40 25.46 -0.68
C SER A 149 1.65 26.45 -1.57
N ASP A 150 0.59 25.98 -2.24
CA ASP A 150 -0.27 26.79 -3.10
C ASP A 150 -1.30 27.61 -2.28
N GLY A 151 -1.34 27.45 -0.95
CA GLY A 151 -2.28 28.14 -0.05
C GLY A 151 -3.73 27.68 -0.20
N LEU A 152 -3.98 26.53 -0.82
CA LEU A 152 -5.32 25.98 -1.05
C LEU A 152 -5.91 25.29 0.18
N ILE A 153 -5.07 24.90 1.13
CA ILE A 153 -5.42 24.45 2.48
C ILE A 153 -4.51 25.13 3.50
N SER A 154 -5.03 25.36 4.71
CA SER A 154 -4.30 26.06 5.77
C SER A 154 -3.56 25.15 6.74
N GLU A 155 -3.96 23.87 6.81
CA GLU A 155 -3.40 22.87 7.73
C GLU A 155 -3.22 21.54 7.00
N ASN A 156 -2.24 20.76 7.45
CA ASN A 156 -2.04 19.42 6.93
C ASN A 156 -3.22 18.51 7.36
N PRO A 157 -3.98 17.95 6.42
CA PRO A 157 -5.05 17.01 6.73
C PRO A 157 -4.55 15.61 7.10
N ILE A 158 -3.28 15.27 6.84
CA ILE A 158 -2.73 13.95 7.16
C ILE A 158 -2.36 13.91 8.64
N ARG A 159 -2.98 12.99 9.38
CA ARG A 159 -2.78 12.82 10.83
C ARG A 159 -1.48 12.10 11.15
N GLU A 160 -1.18 11.04 10.43
CA GLU A 160 0.03 10.24 10.57
C GLU A 160 0.27 9.38 9.32
N ALA A 161 1.46 8.79 9.20
CA ALA A 161 1.77 7.90 8.09
C ALA A 161 1.02 6.56 8.21
N VAL A 162 0.80 5.92 7.06
CA VAL A 162 0.27 4.57 6.94
C VAL A 162 1.18 3.76 6.03
N ALA A 163 1.45 2.53 6.43
CA ALA A 163 2.14 1.55 5.60
C ALA A 163 1.52 0.16 5.75
N ALA A 164 1.85 -0.72 4.84
CA ALA A 164 1.33 -2.08 4.80
C ALA A 164 2.43 -3.07 4.45
N VAL A 165 2.34 -4.27 5.00
CA VAL A 165 3.26 -5.37 4.73
C VAL A 165 2.52 -6.69 4.74
N SER A 166 2.99 -7.66 3.95
CA SER A 166 2.56 -9.05 4.05
C SER A 166 3.37 -9.79 5.11
N ALA A 167 2.76 -10.73 5.77
CA ALA A 167 3.40 -11.71 6.64
C ALA A 167 2.70 -13.05 6.45
N GLY A 168 3.38 -14.16 6.70
CA GLY A 168 2.76 -15.47 6.54
C GLY A 168 3.55 -16.57 7.23
N VAL A 169 3.01 -17.76 7.21
CA VAL A 169 3.68 -18.97 7.71
C VAL A 169 4.07 -19.83 6.52
N VAL A 170 5.35 -20.12 6.40
CA VAL A 170 5.89 -21.00 5.35
C VAL A 170 6.61 -22.15 6.01
N GLY A 171 6.09 -23.36 5.81
CA GLY A 171 6.65 -24.55 6.44
C GLY A 171 6.74 -24.44 7.97
N GLY A 172 5.76 -23.81 8.63
CA GLY A 172 5.72 -23.63 10.07
C GLY A 172 6.56 -22.46 10.60
N VAL A 173 7.22 -21.68 9.73
CA VAL A 173 8.05 -20.52 10.12
C VAL A 173 7.33 -19.22 9.78
N PRO A 174 7.06 -18.33 10.76
CA PRO A 174 6.53 -17.01 10.50
C PRO A 174 7.54 -16.13 9.76
N LEU A 175 7.12 -15.53 8.65
CA LEU A 175 7.94 -14.71 7.77
C LEU A 175 7.31 -13.33 7.58
N LEU A 176 8.17 -12.31 7.53
CA LEU A 176 7.81 -10.93 7.16
C LEU A 176 8.05 -10.70 5.67
N ASP A 177 7.15 -9.93 5.02
CA ASP A 177 7.31 -9.45 3.64
C ASP A 177 7.58 -10.56 2.63
N LEU A 178 6.54 -11.33 2.34
CA LEU A 178 6.61 -12.48 1.44
C LEU A 178 6.89 -12.06 0.00
N ASP A 179 7.87 -12.71 -0.65
CA ASP A 179 8.00 -12.69 -2.10
C ASP A 179 7.02 -13.67 -2.76
N TYR A 180 6.97 -13.69 -4.10
CA TYR A 180 5.98 -14.52 -4.80
C TYR A 180 6.13 -16.04 -4.55
N PRO A 181 7.33 -16.63 -4.56
CA PRO A 181 7.51 -18.04 -4.17
C PRO A 181 7.01 -18.35 -2.75
N GLU A 182 7.26 -17.48 -1.79
CA GLU A 182 6.80 -17.64 -0.42
C GLU A 182 5.28 -17.47 -0.30
N ASP A 183 4.71 -16.42 -0.92
CA ASP A 183 3.28 -16.11 -0.94
C ASP A 183 2.46 -17.24 -1.58
N SER A 184 2.94 -17.78 -2.72
CA SER A 184 2.25 -18.84 -3.45
C SER A 184 2.37 -20.23 -2.81
N GLY A 185 3.29 -20.43 -1.90
CA GLY A 185 3.54 -21.70 -1.22
C GLY A 185 3.35 -21.67 0.30
N CYS A 186 2.81 -20.58 0.85
CA CYS A 186 2.63 -20.44 2.29
C CYS A 186 1.46 -21.30 2.84
N ASP A 187 1.55 -21.63 4.11
CA ASP A 187 0.46 -22.28 4.85
C ASP A 187 -0.67 -21.29 5.17
N SER A 188 -0.29 -20.02 5.39
CA SER A 188 -1.19 -18.88 5.60
C SER A 188 -0.50 -17.57 5.23
N ASP A 189 -1.26 -16.63 4.66
CA ASP A 189 -0.84 -15.28 4.38
C ASP A 189 -1.73 -14.25 5.08
N VAL A 190 -1.13 -13.15 5.52
CA VAL A 190 -1.82 -12.04 6.16
C VAL A 190 -1.26 -10.72 5.64
N ASN A 191 -2.12 -9.85 5.15
CA ASN A 191 -1.77 -8.47 4.81
C ASN A 191 -2.20 -7.56 5.96
N ILE A 192 -1.27 -6.81 6.50
CA ILE A 192 -1.47 -5.99 7.70
C ILE A 192 -1.18 -4.53 7.35
N ILE A 193 -2.13 -3.66 7.67
CA ILE A 193 -2.06 -2.22 7.45
C ILE A 193 -2.08 -1.53 8.80
N MET A 194 -1.07 -0.72 9.09
CA MET A 194 -0.97 0.04 10.33
C MET A 194 -0.58 1.49 10.09
N THR A 195 -0.92 2.32 11.06
CA THR A 195 -0.41 3.68 11.18
C THR A 195 1.00 3.70 11.74
N ALA A 196 1.70 4.84 11.61
CA ALA A 196 3.03 5.03 12.19
C ALA A 196 3.04 4.85 13.72
N SER A 197 1.92 5.13 14.41
CA SER A 197 1.77 4.90 15.85
C SER A 197 1.48 3.43 16.22
N GLY A 198 1.47 2.52 15.25
CA GLY A 198 1.24 1.08 15.46
C GLY A 198 -0.22 0.68 15.62
N LYS A 199 -1.18 1.56 15.29
CA LYS A 199 -2.61 1.21 15.30
C LYS A 199 -2.98 0.46 14.04
N ILE A 200 -3.72 -0.62 14.20
CA ILE A 200 -4.18 -1.45 13.09
C ILE A 200 -5.35 -0.76 12.38
N ILE A 201 -5.24 -0.63 11.05
CA ILE A 201 -6.31 -0.16 10.19
C ILE A 201 -7.09 -1.34 9.62
N GLU A 202 -6.38 -2.35 9.11
CA GLU A 202 -6.99 -3.55 8.56
C GLU A 202 -6.04 -4.75 8.65
N ILE A 203 -6.62 -5.93 8.82
CA ILE A 203 -5.94 -7.22 8.71
C ILE A 203 -6.76 -8.06 7.74
N GLN A 204 -6.11 -8.57 6.68
CA GLN A 204 -6.68 -9.54 5.77
C GLN A 204 -5.85 -10.80 5.85
N GLY A 205 -6.42 -11.92 6.22
CA GLY A 205 -5.68 -13.17 6.37
C GLY A 205 -6.44 -14.35 5.78
N THR A 206 -5.70 -15.25 5.16
CA THR A 206 -6.21 -16.48 4.55
C THR A 206 -5.33 -17.65 5.00
N ALA A 207 -5.95 -18.79 5.26
CA ALA A 207 -5.28 -20.07 5.44
C ALA A 207 -5.48 -20.91 4.19
N GLU A 208 -4.40 -21.30 3.53
CA GLU A 208 -4.46 -22.10 2.30
C GLU A 208 -4.62 -23.62 2.59
N GLY A 209 -4.25 -24.02 3.78
CA GLY A 209 -4.35 -25.42 4.22
C GLY A 209 -5.09 -25.57 5.54
N ALA A 210 -4.36 -25.65 6.65
CA ALA A 210 -4.92 -25.73 7.99
C ALA A 210 -5.15 -24.32 8.56
N PRO A 211 -6.25 -24.09 9.32
CA PRO A 211 -6.46 -22.82 10.01
C PRO A 211 -5.29 -22.48 10.93
N PHE A 212 -4.90 -21.21 10.98
CA PHE A 212 -3.89 -20.70 11.89
C PHE A 212 -4.51 -20.24 13.22
N SER A 213 -3.74 -20.37 14.28
CA SER A 213 -4.17 -20.02 15.65
C SER A 213 -4.07 -18.52 15.91
N ILE A 214 -4.73 -18.06 17.00
CA ILE A 214 -4.59 -16.68 17.49
C ILE A 214 -3.14 -16.39 17.90
N GLU A 215 -2.40 -17.38 18.42
CA GLU A 215 -1.00 -17.23 18.78
C GLU A 215 -0.13 -16.98 17.53
N GLU A 216 -0.35 -17.72 16.46
CA GLU A 216 0.35 -17.51 15.17
C GLU A 216 0.01 -16.15 14.59
N LEU A 217 -1.25 -15.74 14.60
CA LEU A 217 -1.65 -14.38 14.20
C LEU A 217 -0.92 -13.32 15.02
N GLY A 218 -0.78 -13.52 16.33
CA GLY A 218 -0.04 -12.61 17.21
C GLY A 218 1.43 -12.46 16.80
N LYS A 219 2.08 -13.55 16.39
CA LYS A 219 3.46 -13.53 15.86
C LYS A 219 3.54 -12.77 14.54
N LEU A 220 2.59 -12.98 13.63
CA LEU A 220 2.53 -12.28 12.33
C LEU A 220 2.29 -10.77 12.53
N ILE A 221 1.42 -10.38 13.47
CA ILE A 221 1.19 -8.96 13.82
C ILE A 221 2.47 -8.33 14.39
N ALA A 222 3.22 -9.02 15.24
CA ALA A 222 4.47 -8.51 15.79
C ALA A 222 5.55 -8.30 14.70
N LEU A 223 5.67 -9.23 13.77
CA LEU A 223 6.54 -9.09 12.60
C LEU A 223 6.13 -7.89 11.73
N ALA A 224 4.83 -7.79 11.43
CA ALA A 224 4.30 -6.68 10.63
C ALA A 224 4.51 -5.33 11.31
N HIS A 225 4.33 -5.23 12.62
CA HIS A 225 4.60 -4.00 13.37
C HIS A 225 6.05 -3.54 13.21
N LYS A 226 7.02 -4.47 13.30
CA LYS A 226 8.43 -4.17 13.02
C LYS A 226 8.63 -3.68 11.60
N GLY A 227 8.14 -4.43 10.60
CA GLY A 227 8.31 -4.09 9.19
C GLY A 227 7.64 -2.76 8.81
N ILE A 228 6.47 -2.47 9.35
CA ILE A 228 5.76 -1.21 9.11
C ILE A 228 6.54 -0.03 9.71
N ALA A 229 7.12 -0.17 10.89
CA ALA A 229 7.98 0.87 11.46
C ALA A 229 9.18 1.18 10.56
N GLU A 230 9.82 0.17 9.95
CA GLU A 230 10.89 0.35 8.98
C GLU A 230 10.38 1.00 7.68
N LEU A 231 9.23 0.58 7.14
CA LEU A 231 8.60 1.18 5.95
C LEU A 231 8.28 2.66 6.15
N VAL A 232 7.79 3.04 7.32
CA VAL A 232 7.53 4.46 7.68
C VAL A 232 8.84 5.27 7.67
N GLN A 233 9.95 4.71 8.11
CA GLN A 233 11.25 5.39 8.00
C GLN A 233 11.67 5.60 6.55
N HIS A 234 11.47 4.60 5.67
CA HIS A 234 11.72 4.75 4.24
C HIS A 234 10.83 5.81 3.59
N GLN A 235 9.54 5.88 3.95
CA GLN A 235 8.63 6.92 3.50
C GLN A 235 9.12 8.32 3.90
N GLN A 236 9.49 8.48 5.17
CA GLN A 236 10.00 9.76 5.69
C GLN A 236 11.30 10.18 5.01
N ALA A 237 12.25 9.25 4.83
CA ALA A 237 13.50 9.50 4.13
C ALA A 237 13.26 9.95 2.68
N ALA A 238 12.35 9.30 1.96
CA ALA A 238 11.98 9.68 0.60
C ALA A 238 11.32 11.07 0.53
N LEU A 239 10.44 11.40 1.49
CA LEU A 239 9.80 12.70 1.57
C LEU A 239 10.76 13.84 1.92
N LEU A 240 11.83 13.57 2.63
CA LEU A 240 12.89 14.56 2.95
C LEU A 240 13.89 14.75 1.81
N ALA A 241 14.04 13.78 0.92
CA ALA A 241 15.02 13.80 -0.18
C ALA A 241 14.48 14.43 -1.49
N ARG A 242 13.25 14.91 -1.52
CA ARG A 242 12.59 15.50 -2.70
C ARG A 242 12.91 16.97 -2.94
#